data_88beb8793aadf229070757f05ebf3719
#
_entry.id   88beb8793aadf229070757f05ebf3719
#
_cell.length_a   1.000
_cell.length_b   1.000
_cell.length_c   1.000
_cell.angle_alpha   90.00
_cell.angle_beta   90.00
_cell.angle_gamma   90.00
#
_symmetry.space_group_name_H-M   'P 1'
#
loop_
_entity.id
_entity.type
_entity.pdbx_description
1 polymer ?
#
loop_
_entity_poly.entity_id
_entity_poly.type
_entity_poly.pdbx_seq_one_letter_code
_entity_poly.pdbx_strand_id
1 'polypeptide(L)'
;KSLCSMIVLTDKLGFRSRTFRMFRSDFMYTIGQVSQMCGIPVSTLRYYDKEGLFPHMERVSGIRRFSDRELETLRIIDCLKKSGLEIREIRKFMQWCAEGSSSYPQRRELFENQKKTVEKEIERLQKTLDMLRFKCWYYDTAIADGNEDRINEMLPNNLPEDIQKLYDHAHSDDED
;
A
#
# COMPACT_ATOMS: atom_id res chain seq x y z
N LYS A 1 -18.93 3.00 -17.31
CA LYS A 1 -18.35 4.39 -17.26
C LYS A 1 -17.71 4.75 -15.91
N SER A 2 -17.90 3.96 -14.84
CA SER A 2 -17.54 4.36 -13.46
C SER A 2 -16.15 3.92 -13.00
N LEU A 3 -15.57 2.85 -13.53
CA LEU A 3 -14.21 2.38 -13.15
C LEU A 3 -13.10 3.26 -13.73
N CYS A 4 -13.34 3.81 -14.93
CA CYS A 4 -12.35 4.65 -15.64
C CYS A 4 -12.02 5.98 -14.89
N SER A 5 -12.99 6.57 -14.16
CA SER A 5 -12.77 7.83 -13.43
C SER A 5 -11.85 7.70 -12.22
N MET A 6 -11.79 6.52 -11.58
CA MET A 6 -10.89 6.28 -10.44
C MET A 6 -9.44 6.05 -10.89
N ILE A 7 -9.24 5.52 -12.10
CA ILE A 7 -7.91 5.23 -12.67
C ILE A 7 -7.19 6.53 -13.07
N VAL A 8 -7.91 7.55 -13.53
CA VAL A 8 -7.33 8.86 -13.91
C VAL A 8 -6.67 9.57 -12.73
N LEU A 9 -7.11 9.31 -11.49
CA LEU A 9 -6.48 9.86 -10.29
C LEU A 9 -5.17 9.14 -9.91
N THR A 10 -4.98 7.89 -10.36
CA THR A 10 -3.78 7.11 -10.03
C THR A 10 -2.59 7.38 -10.97
N ASP A 11 -2.81 7.91 -12.17
CA ASP A 11 -1.73 8.32 -13.09
C ASP A 11 -0.87 9.47 -12.53
N LYS A 12 -1.40 10.27 -11.58
CA LYS A 12 -0.64 11.34 -10.91
C LYS A 12 0.24 10.84 -9.75
N LEU A 13 0.11 9.60 -9.30
CA LEU A 13 0.86 9.02 -8.18
C LEU A 13 2.11 8.24 -8.61
N GLY A 14 2.71 8.57 -9.75
CA GLY A 14 4.07 8.14 -10.09
C GLY A 14 4.19 6.72 -10.63
N PHE A 15 3.15 6.18 -11.24
CA PHE A 15 3.29 4.98 -12.07
C PHE A 15 4.11 5.32 -13.30
N ARG A 16 5.39 4.95 -13.30
CA ARG A 16 6.27 5.12 -14.49
C ARG A 16 5.68 4.32 -15.63
N SER A 17 4.88 5.00 -16.42
CA SER A 17 4.34 4.54 -17.70
C SER A 17 5.50 4.23 -18.65
N ARG A 18 6.01 3.00 -18.64
CA ARG A 18 6.66 2.48 -19.83
C ARG A 18 5.55 2.22 -20.84
N THR A 19 5.38 3.20 -21.75
CA THR A 19 4.65 3.09 -23.02
C THR A 19 3.44 2.14 -23.02
N PHE A 20 2.36 2.58 -22.40
CA PHE A 20 1.07 1.95 -22.64
C PHE A 20 0.40 2.67 -23.82
N ARG A 21 0.69 2.16 -25.02
CA ARG A 21 0.02 2.56 -26.26
C ARG A 21 -1.45 2.22 -26.11
N MET A 22 -2.33 3.14 -26.51
CA MET A 22 -3.78 2.98 -26.62
C MET A 22 -4.07 1.70 -27.42
N PHE A 23 -4.51 0.60 -26.73
CA PHE A 23 -4.71 -0.70 -27.34
C PHE A 23 -6.07 -0.79 -28.02
N ARG A 24 -6.07 -1.36 -29.22
CA ARG A 24 -7.26 -1.69 -29.99
C ARG A 24 -7.96 -2.90 -29.38
N SER A 25 -9.28 -2.92 -29.34
CA SER A 25 -10.19 -3.82 -28.63
C SER A 25 -10.16 -5.32 -29.01
N ASP A 26 -9.22 -5.78 -29.85
CA ASP A 26 -9.21 -7.14 -30.37
C ASP A 26 -7.92 -7.93 -30.03
N PHE A 27 -7.04 -7.40 -29.21
CA PHE A 27 -5.81 -8.09 -28.85
C PHE A 27 -5.97 -8.94 -27.59
N MET A 28 -5.63 -10.23 -27.72
CA MET A 28 -5.62 -11.20 -26.62
C MET A 28 -4.17 -11.57 -26.30
N TYR A 29 -3.77 -11.35 -25.05
CA TYR A 29 -2.42 -11.64 -24.56
C TYR A 29 -2.36 -12.99 -23.86
N THR A 30 -1.21 -13.66 -23.98
CA THR A 30 -0.89 -14.83 -23.15
C THR A 30 -0.45 -14.38 -21.75
N ILE A 31 -0.54 -15.28 -20.77
CA ILE A 31 -0.11 -15.01 -19.40
C ILE A 31 1.38 -14.62 -19.33
N GLY A 32 2.24 -15.17 -20.21
CA GLY A 32 3.65 -14.80 -20.27
C GLY A 32 3.87 -13.37 -20.77
N GLN A 33 3.12 -12.94 -21.80
CA GLN A 33 3.16 -11.57 -22.27
C GLN A 33 2.71 -10.57 -21.20
N VAL A 34 1.59 -10.88 -20.51
CA VAL A 34 1.11 -10.04 -19.41
C VAL A 34 2.12 -9.97 -18.27
N SER A 35 2.74 -11.09 -17.92
CA SER A 35 3.80 -11.13 -16.90
C SER A 35 4.95 -10.19 -17.24
N GLN A 36 5.42 -10.21 -18.48
CA GLN A 36 6.50 -9.31 -18.95
C GLN A 36 6.07 -7.83 -19.00
N MET A 37 4.85 -7.56 -19.48
CA MET A 37 4.33 -6.19 -19.64
C MET A 37 4.07 -5.52 -18.29
N CYS A 38 3.52 -6.26 -17.33
CA CYS A 38 3.12 -5.72 -16.03
C CYS A 38 4.18 -5.91 -14.94
N GLY A 39 5.23 -6.72 -15.18
CA GLY A 39 6.22 -7.06 -14.17
C GLY A 39 5.67 -7.96 -13.06
N ILE A 40 4.57 -8.68 -13.32
CA ILE A 40 3.90 -9.54 -12.34
C ILE A 40 4.25 -11.00 -12.64
N PRO A 41 4.75 -11.78 -11.66
CA PRO A 41 5.06 -13.20 -11.86
C PRO A 41 3.84 -13.99 -12.36
N VAL A 42 4.07 -14.97 -13.24
CA VAL A 42 3.00 -15.86 -13.78
C VAL A 42 2.25 -16.58 -12.65
N SER A 43 2.94 -16.95 -11.57
CA SER A 43 2.33 -17.56 -10.38
C SER A 43 1.31 -16.63 -9.72
N THR A 44 1.63 -15.33 -9.60
CA THR A 44 0.73 -14.31 -9.06
C THR A 44 -0.49 -14.10 -9.96
N LEU A 45 -0.31 -14.07 -11.29
CA LEU A 45 -1.44 -13.96 -12.23
C LEU A 45 -2.38 -15.17 -12.14
N ARG A 46 -1.83 -16.38 -11.96
CA ARG A 46 -2.62 -17.60 -11.72
C ARG A 46 -3.37 -17.55 -10.38
N TYR A 47 -2.73 -17.03 -9.36
CA TYR A 47 -3.33 -16.81 -8.05
C TYR A 47 -4.51 -15.84 -8.14
N TYR A 48 -4.35 -14.71 -8.80
CA TYR A 48 -5.42 -13.72 -9.00
C TYR A 48 -6.63 -14.30 -9.76
N ASP A 49 -6.38 -15.13 -10.78
CA ASP A 49 -7.45 -15.85 -11.48
C ASP A 49 -8.16 -16.85 -10.55
N LYS A 50 -7.40 -17.61 -9.75
CA LYS A 50 -7.97 -18.54 -8.75
C LYS A 50 -8.83 -17.81 -7.70
N GLU A 51 -8.40 -16.61 -7.27
CA GLU A 51 -9.15 -15.76 -6.35
C GLU A 51 -10.39 -15.08 -7.00
N GLY A 52 -10.63 -15.31 -8.30
CA GLY A 52 -11.80 -14.78 -9.00
C GLY A 52 -11.73 -13.29 -9.35
N LEU A 53 -10.51 -12.72 -9.41
CA LEU A 53 -10.31 -11.31 -9.77
C LEU A 53 -10.49 -11.03 -11.27
N PHE A 54 -10.63 -12.08 -12.10
CA PHE A 54 -10.90 -12.00 -13.53
C PHE A 54 -12.20 -12.73 -13.90
N PRO A 55 -13.37 -12.19 -13.52
CA PRO A 55 -14.65 -12.90 -13.69
C PRO A 55 -15.02 -13.16 -15.15
N HIS A 56 -14.41 -12.46 -16.09
CA HIS A 56 -14.68 -12.59 -17.53
C HIS A 56 -13.49 -13.14 -18.31
N MET A 57 -12.52 -13.78 -17.62
CA MET A 57 -11.34 -14.38 -18.23
C MET A 57 -11.71 -15.41 -19.29
N GLU A 58 -11.33 -15.16 -20.53
CA GLU A 58 -11.49 -16.12 -21.62
C GLU A 58 -10.43 -17.21 -21.58
N ARG A 59 -10.83 -18.41 -22.02
CA ARG A 59 -9.92 -19.55 -22.15
C ARG A 59 -10.13 -20.19 -23.54
N VAL A 60 -9.06 -20.20 -24.33
CA VAL A 60 -9.02 -20.86 -25.64
C VAL A 60 -8.25 -22.16 -25.47
N SER A 61 -8.88 -23.31 -25.71
CA SER A 61 -8.29 -24.64 -25.49
C SER A 61 -7.68 -24.78 -24.08
N GLY A 62 -8.37 -24.27 -23.05
CA GLY A 62 -7.91 -24.28 -21.66
C GLY A 62 -6.83 -23.23 -21.31
N ILE A 63 -6.32 -22.49 -22.30
CA ILE A 63 -5.27 -21.47 -22.12
C ILE A 63 -5.91 -20.11 -21.83
N ARG A 64 -5.47 -19.45 -20.75
CA ARG A 64 -5.90 -18.11 -20.36
C ARG A 64 -5.57 -17.08 -21.42
N ARG A 65 -6.55 -16.24 -21.75
CA ARG A 65 -6.40 -15.10 -22.65
C ARG A 65 -6.76 -13.82 -21.91
N PHE A 66 -5.88 -12.87 -21.92
CA PHE A 66 -6.03 -11.57 -21.27
C PHE A 66 -6.36 -10.52 -22.34
N SER A 67 -7.48 -9.85 -22.17
CA SER A 67 -7.84 -8.67 -22.95
C SER A 67 -7.37 -7.39 -22.26
N ASP A 68 -7.60 -6.25 -22.89
CA ASP A 68 -7.35 -4.94 -22.27
C ASP A 68 -8.13 -4.75 -20.96
N ARG A 69 -9.28 -5.42 -20.81
CA ARG A 69 -10.08 -5.40 -19.58
C ARG A 69 -9.36 -6.05 -18.41
N GLU A 70 -8.72 -7.19 -18.62
CA GLU A 70 -7.92 -7.87 -17.60
C GLU A 70 -6.66 -7.05 -17.26
N LEU A 71 -6.06 -6.38 -18.23
CA LEU A 71 -4.94 -5.47 -17.98
C LEU A 71 -5.36 -4.25 -17.13
N GLU A 72 -6.53 -3.68 -17.39
CA GLU A 72 -7.08 -2.60 -16.57
C GLU A 72 -7.40 -3.09 -15.15
N THR A 73 -7.97 -4.29 -15.03
CA THR A 73 -8.19 -4.95 -13.74
C THR A 73 -6.88 -5.11 -12.96
N LEU A 74 -5.80 -5.53 -13.60
CA LEU A 74 -4.48 -5.66 -12.95
C LEU A 74 -3.95 -4.32 -12.41
N ARG A 75 -4.18 -3.21 -13.10
CA ARG A 75 -3.82 -1.87 -12.60
C ARG A 75 -4.59 -1.50 -11.34
N ILE A 76 -5.90 -1.79 -11.33
CA ILE A 76 -6.73 -1.55 -10.14
C ILE A 76 -6.22 -2.38 -8.97
N ILE A 77 -5.96 -3.67 -9.18
CA ILE A 77 -5.42 -4.57 -8.16
C ILE A 77 -4.10 -4.03 -7.62
N ASP A 78 -3.17 -3.63 -8.47
CA ASP A 78 -1.87 -3.08 -8.07
C ASP A 78 -2.02 -1.80 -7.24
N CYS A 79 -2.89 -0.88 -7.66
CA CYS A 79 -3.18 0.35 -6.93
C CYS A 79 -3.73 0.06 -5.53
N LEU A 80 -4.73 -0.83 -5.43
CA LEU A 80 -5.37 -1.18 -4.16
C LEU A 80 -4.42 -1.96 -3.24
N LYS A 81 -3.56 -2.83 -3.79
CA LYS A 81 -2.50 -3.49 -3.03
C LYS A 81 -1.48 -2.51 -2.45
N LYS A 82 -1.07 -1.51 -3.23
CA LYS A 82 -0.18 -0.44 -2.75
C LYS A 82 -0.80 0.40 -1.65
N SER A 83 -2.12 0.47 -1.61
CA SER A 83 -2.86 1.08 -0.50
C SER A 83 -2.97 0.18 0.73
N GLY A 84 -2.41 -1.05 0.70
CA GLY A 84 -2.41 -1.99 1.82
C GLY A 84 -3.60 -2.93 1.87
N LEU A 85 -4.52 -2.89 0.89
CA LEU A 85 -5.67 -3.79 0.88
C LEU A 85 -5.28 -5.23 0.55
N GLU A 86 -5.90 -6.17 1.24
CA GLU A 86 -5.74 -7.61 0.98
C GLU A 86 -6.53 -8.06 -0.26
N ILE A 87 -6.10 -9.17 -0.87
CA ILE A 87 -6.74 -9.69 -2.09
C ILE A 87 -8.24 -9.97 -1.90
N ARG A 88 -8.65 -10.45 -0.70
CA ARG A 88 -10.07 -10.71 -0.38
C ARG A 88 -10.89 -9.40 -0.36
N GLU A 89 -10.30 -8.30 0.11
CA GLU A 89 -10.94 -6.99 0.15
C GLU A 89 -11.02 -6.37 -1.24
N ILE A 90 -9.96 -6.51 -2.04
CA ILE A 90 -9.94 -6.10 -3.45
C ILE A 90 -11.03 -6.82 -4.23
N ARG A 91 -11.22 -8.14 -4.01
CA ARG A 91 -12.31 -8.89 -4.65
C ARG A 91 -13.68 -8.34 -4.28
N LYS A 92 -13.94 -8.09 -2.98
CA LYS A 92 -15.20 -7.46 -2.53
C LYS A 92 -15.41 -6.09 -3.18
N PHE A 93 -14.37 -5.25 -3.18
CA PHE A 93 -14.41 -3.93 -3.80
C PHE A 93 -14.81 -4.03 -5.29
N MET A 94 -14.23 -4.97 -6.03
CA MET A 94 -14.58 -5.17 -7.45
C MET A 94 -16.01 -5.65 -7.64
N GLN A 95 -16.52 -6.53 -6.77
CA GLN A 95 -17.93 -6.93 -6.75
C GLN A 95 -18.86 -5.73 -6.54
N TRP A 96 -18.57 -4.91 -5.52
CA TRP A 96 -19.30 -3.66 -5.27
C TRP A 96 -19.24 -2.68 -6.45
N CYS A 97 -18.14 -2.65 -7.18
CA CYS A 97 -18.06 -1.82 -8.39
C CYS A 97 -19.02 -2.30 -9.48
N ALA A 98 -19.28 -3.61 -9.60
CA ALA A 98 -20.26 -4.16 -10.52
C ALA A 98 -21.71 -3.85 -10.10
N GLU A 99 -21.98 -3.73 -8.79
CA GLU A 99 -23.30 -3.34 -8.24
C GLU A 99 -23.64 -1.86 -8.50
N GLY A 100 -22.65 -1.03 -8.83
CA GLY A 100 -22.85 0.38 -9.15
C GLY A 100 -22.98 1.29 -7.93
N SER A 101 -23.87 2.28 -8.00
CA SER A 101 -24.00 3.35 -6.98
C SER A 101 -24.56 2.87 -5.63
N SER A 102 -25.31 1.78 -5.62
CA SER A 102 -25.86 1.20 -4.38
C SER A 102 -24.77 0.78 -3.39
N SER A 103 -23.56 0.48 -3.87
CA SER A 103 -22.41 0.05 -3.06
C SER A 103 -21.44 1.19 -2.68
N TYR A 104 -21.77 2.46 -2.96
CA TYR A 104 -20.89 3.58 -2.57
C TYR A 104 -20.61 3.66 -1.07
N PRO A 105 -21.57 3.42 -0.16
CA PRO A 105 -21.31 3.43 1.27
C PRO A 105 -20.26 2.37 1.68
N GLN A 106 -20.39 1.14 1.20
CA GLN A 106 -19.49 0.02 1.52
C GLN A 106 -18.07 0.29 0.98
N ARG A 107 -17.96 0.85 -0.24
CA ARG A 107 -16.66 1.21 -0.81
C ARG A 107 -15.99 2.35 -0.04
N ARG A 108 -16.77 3.33 0.42
CA ARG A 108 -16.25 4.41 1.27
C ARG A 108 -15.75 3.86 2.61
N GLU A 109 -16.55 3.00 3.25
CA GLU A 109 -16.19 2.38 4.54
C GLU A 109 -14.88 1.58 4.44
N LEU A 110 -14.69 0.80 3.38
CA LEU A 110 -13.45 0.07 3.12
C LEU A 110 -12.23 1.01 3.13
N PHE A 111 -12.30 2.12 2.41
CA PHE A 111 -11.20 3.08 2.36
C PHE A 111 -11.02 3.86 3.65
N GLU A 112 -12.10 4.16 4.38
CA GLU A 112 -12.02 4.82 5.68
C GLU A 112 -11.32 3.92 6.72
N ASN A 113 -11.61 2.62 6.70
CA ASN A 113 -10.95 1.65 7.56
C ASN A 113 -9.46 1.50 7.19
N GLN A 114 -9.14 1.42 5.90
CA GLN A 114 -7.75 1.35 5.45
C GLN A 114 -6.97 2.63 5.79
N LYS A 115 -7.59 3.80 5.70
CA LYS A 115 -6.99 5.06 6.11
C LYS A 115 -6.59 5.04 7.58
N LYS A 116 -7.50 4.59 8.47
CA LYS A 116 -7.22 4.45 9.91
C LYS A 116 -6.04 3.50 10.18
N THR A 117 -5.95 2.40 9.43
CA THR A 117 -4.83 1.46 9.55
C THR A 117 -3.50 2.11 9.17
N VAL A 118 -3.49 2.91 8.10
CA VAL A 118 -2.29 3.64 7.67
C VAL A 118 -1.92 4.74 8.67
N GLU A 119 -2.91 5.47 9.22
CA GLU A 119 -2.69 6.49 10.25
C GLU A 119 -2.04 5.89 11.51
N LYS A 120 -2.52 4.74 11.98
CA LYS A 120 -1.89 4.00 13.10
C LYS A 120 -0.45 3.57 12.79
N GLU A 121 -0.18 3.12 11.57
CA GLU A 121 1.17 2.72 11.16
C GLU A 121 2.12 3.92 11.05
N ILE A 122 1.63 5.07 10.59
CA ILE A 122 2.40 6.33 10.58
C ILE A 122 2.79 6.72 12.02
N GLU A 123 1.85 6.68 12.95
CA GLU A 123 2.11 6.97 14.36
C GLU A 123 3.15 6.03 14.96
N ARG A 124 3.00 4.71 14.74
CA ARG A 124 3.97 3.71 15.17
C ARG A 124 5.38 3.96 14.61
N LEU A 125 5.47 4.31 13.32
CA LEU A 125 6.75 4.61 12.69
C LEU A 125 7.34 5.93 13.21
N GLN A 126 6.52 6.91 13.55
CA GLN A 126 6.96 8.17 14.14
C GLN A 126 7.57 7.95 15.52
N LYS A 127 6.92 7.18 16.41
CA LYS A 127 7.48 6.78 17.70
C LYS A 127 8.82 6.05 17.54
N THR A 128 8.91 5.14 16.57
CA THR A 128 10.16 4.45 16.25
C THR A 128 11.27 5.42 15.82
N LEU A 129 10.92 6.39 14.98
CA LEU A 129 11.87 7.41 14.52
C LEU A 129 12.36 8.28 15.68
N ASP A 130 11.47 8.69 16.56
CA ASP A 130 11.83 9.53 17.71
C ASP A 130 12.68 8.76 18.73
N MET A 131 12.44 7.47 18.93
CA MET A 131 13.34 6.58 19.65
C MET A 131 14.75 6.55 19.05
N LEU A 132 14.85 6.42 17.74
CA LEU A 132 16.16 6.40 17.04
C LEU A 132 16.87 7.74 17.16
N ARG A 133 16.16 8.86 17.05
CA ARG A 133 16.71 10.21 17.24
C ARG A 133 17.25 10.39 18.67
N PHE A 134 16.49 9.96 19.67
CA PHE A 134 16.94 9.94 21.07
C PHE A 134 18.21 9.12 21.23
N LYS A 135 18.28 7.91 20.64
CA LYS A 135 19.48 7.06 20.71
C LYS A 135 20.71 7.70 20.03
N CYS A 136 20.53 8.39 18.91
CA CYS A 136 21.61 9.14 18.28
C CYS A 136 22.14 10.23 19.23
N TRP A 137 21.27 11.08 19.77
CA TRP A 137 21.65 12.10 20.73
C TRP A 137 22.34 11.51 21.97
N TYR A 138 21.83 10.40 22.50
CA TYR A 138 22.39 9.69 23.64
C TYR A 138 23.87 9.33 23.41
N TYR A 139 24.16 8.67 22.30
CA TYR A 139 25.50 8.25 21.98
C TYR A 139 26.42 9.40 21.57
N ASP A 140 25.91 10.42 20.89
CA ASP A 140 26.69 11.64 20.60
C ASP A 140 27.12 12.33 21.89
N THR A 141 26.24 12.39 22.88
CA THR A 141 26.55 12.95 24.21
C THR A 141 27.53 12.08 24.97
N ALA A 142 27.33 10.76 25.01
CA ALA A 142 28.23 9.82 25.68
C ALA A 142 29.64 9.81 25.07
N ILE A 143 29.76 9.94 23.76
CA ILE A 143 31.06 10.08 23.05
C ILE A 143 31.73 11.37 23.44
N ALA A 144 31.02 12.50 23.50
CA ALA A 144 31.55 13.79 23.87
C ALA A 144 32.03 13.82 25.32
N ASP A 145 31.31 13.18 26.23
CA ASP A 145 31.64 13.15 27.65
C ASP A 145 32.63 12.02 28.04
N GLY A 146 32.75 11.01 27.16
CA GLY A 146 33.57 9.82 27.44
C GLY A 146 32.94 8.84 28.44
N ASN A 147 31.70 9.08 28.88
CA ASN A 147 30.91 8.25 29.77
C ASN A 147 29.38 8.59 29.62
N GLU A 148 28.54 7.88 30.35
CA GLU A 148 27.07 8.03 30.31
C GLU A 148 26.50 8.69 31.59
N ASP A 149 27.33 9.14 32.52
CA ASP A 149 26.91 9.57 33.87
C ASP A 149 25.94 10.74 33.80
N ARG A 150 26.28 11.78 33.03
CA ARG A 150 25.41 12.97 32.84
C ARG A 150 24.03 12.61 32.26
N ILE A 151 24.00 11.69 31.31
CA ILE A 151 22.76 11.27 30.68
C ILE A 151 21.90 10.51 31.69
N ASN A 152 22.49 9.62 32.48
CA ASN A 152 21.80 8.84 33.50
C ASN A 152 21.20 9.73 34.60
N GLU A 153 21.88 10.85 34.93
CA GLU A 153 21.35 11.84 35.89
C GLU A 153 20.18 12.64 35.31
N MET A 154 20.14 12.87 33.99
CA MET A 154 19.06 13.58 33.32
C MET A 154 17.82 12.71 33.07
N LEU A 155 17.97 11.41 32.92
CA LEU A 155 16.86 10.48 32.70
C LEU A 155 15.99 10.30 33.94
N PRO A 156 14.67 10.12 33.81
CA PRO A 156 13.89 10.23 32.57
C PRO A 156 13.33 11.62 32.29
N ASN A 157 13.43 12.61 33.20
CA ASN A 157 12.60 13.83 33.19
C ASN A 157 13.38 15.14 33.12
N ASN A 158 14.71 15.10 33.01
CA ASN A 158 15.56 16.30 33.00
C ASN A 158 16.40 16.42 31.73
N LEU A 159 15.94 15.84 30.64
CA LEU A 159 16.56 15.94 29.32
C LEU A 159 16.40 17.35 28.73
N PRO A 160 17.26 17.79 27.78
CA PRO A 160 16.99 18.99 27.00
C PRO A 160 15.59 18.95 26.40
N GLU A 161 14.91 20.09 26.31
CA GLU A 161 13.46 20.16 25.98
C GLU A 161 13.10 19.45 24.67
N ASP A 162 13.91 19.60 23.64
CA ASP A 162 13.74 18.93 22.33
C ASP A 162 13.93 17.41 22.42
N ILE A 163 14.88 16.97 23.23
CA ILE A 163 15.18 15.55 23.47
C ILE A 163 14.13 14.90 24.37
N GLN A 164 13.65 15.66 25.38
CA GLN A 164 12.57 15.20 26.25
C GLN A 164 11.31 14.87 25.44
N LYS A 165 10.94 15.74 24.48
CA LYS A 165 9.79 15.49 23.59
C LYS A 165 9.95 14.18 22.78
N LEU A 166 11.15 13.90 22.27
CA LEU A 166 11.44 12.66 21.57
C LEU A 166 11.33 11.45 22.50
N TYR A 167 11.88 11.57 23.70
CA TYR A 167 11.85 10.52 24.71
C TYR A 167 10.40 10.20 25.13
N ASP A 168 9.63 11.22 25.51
CA ASP A 168 8.25 11.08 25.97
C ASP A 168 7.36 10.50 24.87
N HIS A 169 7.47 10.99 23.63
CA HIS A 169 6.69 10.47 22.51
C HIS A 169 7.04 9.01 22.18
N ALA A 170 8.33 8.66 22.24
CA ALA A 170 8.79 7.29 22.00
C ALA A 170 8.35 6.29 23.08
N HIS A 171 8.07 6.76 24.31
CA HIS A 171 7.67 5.93 25.45
C HIS A 171 6.19 6.13 25.83
N SER A 172 5.43 6.94 25.07
CA SER A 172 3.99 7.03 25.27
C SER A 172 3.34 5.67 24.96
N ASP A 173 2.55 5.14 25.91
CA ASP A 173 1.78 3.93 25.67
C ASP A 173 0.85 4.10 24.47
N ASP A 174 0.71 3.06 23.65
CA ASP A 174 -0.31 3.06 22.62
C ASP A 174 -1.66 2.96 23.33
N GLU A 175 -2.46 4.03 23.29
CA GLU A 175 -3.85 3.95 23.69
C GLU A 175 -4.56 2.98 22.73
N ASP A 176 -4.87 1.78 23.24
CA ASP A 176 -5.64 0.73 22.54
C ASP A 176 -7.10 1.15 22.26
#